data_90e9df6f61af3d141c5090e1456b88b5
#
_entry.id   90e9df6f61af3d141c5090e1456b88b5
#
_cell.length_a   1.000
_cell.length_b   1.000
_cell.length_c   1.000
_cell.angle_alpha   90.00
_cell.angle_beta   90.00
_cell.angle_gamma   90.00
#
_symmetry.space_group_name_H-M   'P 1'
#
loop_
_entity.id
_entity.type
_entity.pdbx_description
1 polymer ?
#
loop_
_entity_poly.entity_id
_entity_poly.type
_entity_poly.pdbx_seq_one_letter_code
_entity_poly.pdbx_strand_id
1 'polypeptide(L)'
;MPTQIKAWVFDAYGTLFDPFSVQEKAERIFPGQGEALSRLWRARQLEYTWLRALMNRYADFWQVTREALVHACGSLGLRCEAAQQEELMQEYLRLEVYPDVPLGLERLPNQRLAILSNGTPKMLAAVVEHAGLMQAFAAVLSVDEVRTYKPNPAVYQLALKFLNLKKSQIRFVSSNYWDTAGAAAFGFPAFWLNRSKAIPDELGTVPAGVITSLGELAGLF
;
A
#
# COMPACT_ATOMS: atom_id res chain seq x y z
N MET A 1 -10.08 24.74 19.51
CA MET A 1 -8.69 24.76 19.04
C MET A 1 -8.53 23.71 17.96
N PRO A 2 -7.82 23.98 16.87
CA PRO A 2 -7.54 22.94 15.89
C PRO A 2 -6.80 21.79 16.56
N THR A 3 -7.17 20.54 16.23
CA THR A 3 -6.55 19.35 16.84
C THR A 3 -5.14 19.23 16.31
N GLN A 4 -4.13 19.27 17.19
CA GLN A 4 -2.74 19.08 16.79
C GLN A 4 -2.52 17.70 16.16
N ILE A 5 -1.95 17.67 14.98
CA ILE A 5 -1.52 16.43 14.30
C ILE A 5 -0.35 15.84 15.08
N LYS A 6 -0.42 14.54 15.39
CA LYS A 6 0.62 13.81 16.14
C LYS A 6 1.23 12.66 15.38
N ALA A 7 0.57 12.17 14.34
CA ALA A 7 1.07 11.09 13.50
C ALA A 7 0.56 11.15 12.07
N TRP A 8 1.40 10.67 11.16
CA TRP A 8 1.06 10.33 9.78
C TRP A 8 1.10 8.82 9.62
N VAL A 9 0.06 8.25 9.04
CA VAL A 9 -0.05 6.83 8.73
C VAL A 9 -0.14 6.68 7.23
N PHE A 10 0.79 5.94 6.66
CA PHE A 10 0.92 5.75 5.21
C PHE A 10 0.51 4.32 4.82
N ASP A 11 -0.20 4.19 3.73
CA ASP A 11 -0.22 2.94 3.00
C ASP A 11 1.18 2.64 2.42
N ALA A 12 1.46 1.38 2.07
CA ALA A 12 2.75 0.96 1.53
C ALA A 12 2.75 0.85 -0.01
N TYR A 13 2.05 -0.17 -0.53
CA TYR A 13 2.11 -0.56 -1.94
C TYR A 13 1.29 0.37 -2.85
N GLY A 14 1.98 1.09 -3.74
CA GLY A 14 1.43 2.15 -4.58
C GLY A 14 1.57 3.54 -3.95
N THR A 15 1.85 3.62 -2.64
CA THR A 15 1.98 4.88 -1.90
C THR A 15 3.44 5.22 -1.60
N LEU A 16 4.17 4.35 -0.94
CA LEU A 16 5.60 4.49 -0.67
C LEU A 16 6.44 3.69 -1.67
N PHE A 17 6.00 2.50 -2.02
CA PHE A 17 6.70 1.55 -2.89
C PHE A 17 5.89 1.30 -4.16
N ASP A 18 6.56 1.28 -5.31
CA ASP A 18 5.93 1.06 -6.62
C ASP A 18 5.71 -0.43 -6.90
N PRO A 19 4.47 -0.94 -6.85
CA PRO A 19 4.20 -2.34 -7.16
C PRO A 19 4.39 -2.68 -8.65
N PHE A 20 4.54 -1.66 -9.52
CA PHE A 20 4.80 -1.86 -10.94
C PHE A 20 6.30 -1.91 -11.28
N SER A 21 7.20 -1.65 -10.32
CA SER A 21 8.64 -1.85 -10.53
C SER A 21 9.02 -3.31 -10.86
N VAL A 22 8.14 -4.26 -10.55
CA VAL A 22 8.27 -5.67 -11.00
C VAL A 22 8.18 -5.85 -12.51
N GLN A 23 7.69 -4.83 -13.25
CA GLN A 23 7.48 -4.89 -14.70
C GLN A 23 8.77 -5.17 -15.46
N GLU A 24 9.90 -4.58 -15.07
CA GLU A 24 11.17 -4.85 -15.73
C GLU A 24 11.61 -6.31 -15.61
N LYS A 25 11.39 -6.92 -14.46
CA LYS A 25 11.68 -8.34 -14.25
C LYS A 25 10.73 -9.21 -15.06
N ALA A 26 9.45 -8.86 -15.07
CA ALA A 26 8.44 -9.57 -15.86
C ALA A 26 8.75 -9.50 -17.37
N GLU A 27 9.21 -8.34 -17.87
CA GLU A 27 9.61 -8.15 -19.26
C GLU A 27 10.83 -9.00 -19.66
N ARG A 28 11.81 -9.13 -18.74
CA ARG A 28 12.98 -10.01 -18.97
C ARG A 28 12.61 -11.48 -19.04
N ILE A 29 11.62 -11.91 -18.25
CA ILE A 29 11.16 -13.32 -18.23
C ILE A 29 10.20 -13.60 -19.40
N PHE A 30 9.32 -12.64 -19.71
CA PHE A 30 8.28 -12.75 -20.75
C PHE A 30 8.33 -11.53 -21.67
N PRO A 31 9.23 -11.50 -22.66
CA PRO A 31 9.40 -10.36 -23.56
C PRO A 31 8.10 -9.93 -24.24
N GLY A 32 7.79 -8.63 -24.17
CA GLY A 32 6.56 -8.03 -24.69
C GLY A 32 5.33 -8.22 -23.81
N GLN A 33 5.45 -8.84 -22.63
CA GLN A 33 4.33 -9.11 -21.72
C GLN A 33 4.49 -8.47 -20.33
N GLY A 34 5.59 -7.80 -20.06
CA GLY A 34 5.90 -7.27 -18.72
C GLY A 34 4.83 -6.33 -18.18
N GLU A 35 4.38 -5.38 -19.00
CA GLU A 35 3.32 -4.44 -18.62
C GLU A 35 1.98 -5.14 -18.40
N ALA A 36 1.55 -5.98 -19.36
CA ALA A 36 0.28 -6.69 -19.27
C ALA A 36 0.23 -7.60 -18.04
N LEU A 37 1.33 -8.34 -17.78
CA LEU A 37 1.44 -9.21 -16.61
C LEU A 37 1.41 -8.42 -15.30
N SER A 38 2.21 -7.38 -15.16
CA SER A 38 2.28 -6.61 -13.90
C SER A 38 0.94 -5.92 -13.58
N ARG A 39 0.25 -5.37 -14.58
CA ARG A 39 -1.08 -4.76 -14.42
C ARG A 39 -2.13 -5.78 -14.00
N LEU A 40 -2.23 -6.91 -14.70
CA LEU A 40 -3.21 -7.95 -14.38
C LEU A 40 -2.91 -8.59 -13.03
N TRP A 41 -1.63 -8.84 -12.72
CA TRP A 41 -1.19 -9.36 -11.43
C TRP A 41 -1.63 -8.45 -10.29
N ARG A 42 -1.32 -7.14 -10.37
CA ARG A 42 -1.73 -6.18 -9.37
C ARG A 42 -3.25 -6.08 -9.21
N ALA A 43 -4.00 -6.06 -10.31
CA ALA A 43 -5.46 -6.01 -10.27
C ALA A 43 -6.05 -7.24 -9.54
N ARG A 44 -5.60 -8.44 -9.88
CA ARG A 44 -6.06 -9.67 -9.24
C ARG A 44 -5.62 -9.79 -7.79
N GLN A 45 -4.43 -9.32 -7.45
CA GLN A 45 -3.95 -9.26 -6.08
C GLN A 45 -4.91 -8.45 -5.19
N LEU A 46 -5.30 -7.25 -5.61
CA LEU A 46 -6.25 -6.41 -4.87
C LEU A 46 -7.63 -7.05 -4.79
N GLU A 47 -8.16 -7.51 -5.92
CA GLU A 47 -9.46 -8.17 -5.98
C GLU A 47 -9.54 -9.38 -5.03
N TYR A 48 -8.49 -10.21 -5.00
CA TYR A 48 -8.46 -11.38 -4.13
C TYR A 48 -8.42 -11.00 -2.65
N THR A 49 -7.78 -9.88 -2.27
CA THR A 49 -7.84 -9.40 -0.87
C THR A 49 -9.27 -9.05 -0.47
N TRP A 50 -10.02 -8.36 -1.34
CA TRP A 50 -11.40 -7.96 -1.06
C TRP A 50 -12.34 -9.16 -1.01
N LEU A 51 -12.26 -10.05 -2.00
CA LEU A 51 -13.09 -11.26 -2.06
C LEU A 51 -12.84 -12.17 -0.84
N ARG A 52 -11.57 -12.38 -0.47
CA ARG A 52 -11.23 -13.17 0.71
C ARG A 52 -11.71 -12.53 2.02
N ALA A 53 -11.63 -11.20 2.15
CA ALA A 53 -12.18 -10.49 3.30
C ALA A 53 -13.70 -10.66 3.39
N LEU A 54 -14.43 -10.50 2.27
CA LEU A 54 -15.90 -10.69 2.21
C LEU A 54 -16.33 -12.11 2.50
N MET A 55 -15.56 -13.10 2.07
CA MET A 55 -15.84 -14.53 2.32
C MET A 55 -15.39 -15.00 3.71
N ASN A 56 -14.73 -14.15 4.52
CA ASN A 56 -14.04 -14.53 5.76
C ASN A 56 -13.04 -15.69 5.57
N ARG A 57 -12.32 -15.68 4.43
CA ARG A 57 -11.35 -16.72 4.03
C ARG A 57 -9.95 -16.09 3.91
N TYR A 58 -9.49 -15.51 5.01
CA TYR A 58 -8.19 -14.88 5.06
C TYR A 58 -7.05 -15.85 4.64
N ALA A 59 -6.20 -15.41 3.77
CA ALA A 59 -4.85 -15.91 3.51
C ALA A 59 -3.93 -14.71 3.60
N ASP A 60 -2.67 -14.88 3.93
CA ASP A 60 -1.74 -13.77 4.01
C ASP A 60 -1.44 -13.15 2.62
N PHE A 61 -0.90 -11.94 2.62
CA PHE A 61 -0.70 -11.18 1.39
C PHE A 61 0.35 -11.81 0.47
N TRP A 62 1.32 -12.56 1.02
CA TRP A 62 2.30 -13.30 0.21
C TRP A 62 1.63 -14.40 -0.60
N GLN A 63 0.77 -15.17 0.04
CA GLN A 63 -0.03 -16.20 -0.62
C GLN A 63 -0.95 -15.59 -1.69
N VAL A 64 -1.69 -14.52 -1.34
CA VAL A 64 -2.57 -13.82 -2.27
C VAL A 64 -1.81 -13.28 -3.48
N THR A 65 -0.62 -12.72 -3.25
CA THR A 65 0.26 -12.21 -4.32
C THR A 65 0.65 -13.34 -5.27
N ARG A 66 1.06 -14.50 -4.74
CA ARG A 66 1.42 -15.69 -5.54
C ARG A 66 0.25 -16.23 -6.34
N GLU A 67 -0.91 -16.39 -5.72
CA GLU A 67 -2.11 -16.88 -6.39
C GLU A 67 -2.57 -15.95 -7.52
N ALA A 68 -2.47 -14.64 -7.30
CA ALA A 68 -2.74 -13.63 -8.32
C ALA A 68 -1.76 -13.70 -9.51
N LEU A 69 -0.47 -13.95 -9.24
CA LEU A 69 0.54 -14.17 -10.29
C LEU A 69 0.21 -15.39 -11.14
N VAL A 70 -0.10 -16.52 -10.51
CA VAL A 70 -0.46 -17.76 -11.22
C VAL A 70 -1.67 -17.52 -12.13
N HIS A 71 -2.70 -16.84 -11.60
CA HIS A 71 -3.88 -16.48 -12.38
C HIS A 71 -3.54 -15.55 -13.54
N ALA A 72 -2.73 -14.52 -13.32
CA ALA A 72 -2.37 -13.56 -14.35
C ALA A 72 -1.56 -14.24 -15.49
N CYS A 73 -0.59 -15.08 -15.17
CA CYS A 73 0.15 -15.86 -16.16
C CYS A 73 -0.79 -16.76 -16.96
N GLY A 74 -1.66 -17.53 -16.32
CA GLY A 74 -2.61 -18.39 -17.00
C GLY A 74 -3.56 -17.63 -17.91
N SER A 75 -4.06 -16.47 -17.49
CA SER A 75 -4.98 -15.62 -18.28
C SER A 75 -4.31 -15.02 -19.52
N LEU A 76 -3.00 -14.78 -19.46
CA LEU A 76 -2.21 -14.29 -20.60
C LEU A 76 -1.58 -15.41 -21.44
N GLY A 77 -1.88 -16.68 -21.14
CA GLY A 77 -1.31 -17.83 -21.83
C GLY A 77 0.19 -18.01 -21.61
N LEU A 78 0.74 -17.43 -20.54
CA LEU A 78 2.16 -17.51 -20.21
C LEU A 78 2.46 -18.78 -19.41
N ARG A 79 3.41 -19.57 -19.89
CA ARG A 79 3.93 -20.71 -19.14
C ARG A 79 4.96 -20.21 -18.12
N CYS A 80 4.49 -19.95 -16.91
CA CYS A 80 5.30 -19.45 -15.81
C CYS A 80 5.72 -20.63 -14.90
N GLU A 81 6.95 -21.07 -15.07
CA GLU A 81 7.52 -22.17 -14.29
C GLU A 81 7.75 -21.76 -12.82
N ALA A 82 7.84 -22.72 -11.91
CA ALA A 82 7.97 -22.44 -10.47
C ALA A 82 9.18 -21.53 -10.13
N ALA A 83 10.30 -21.68 -10.82
CA ALA A 83 11.46 -20.83 -10.65
C ALA A 83 11.19 -19.37 -11.05
N GLN A 84 10.49 -19.16 -12.18
CA GLN A 84 10.12 -17.83 -12.66
C GLN A 84 9.08 -17.16 -11.74
N GLN A 85 8.13 -17.95 -11.23
CA GLN A 85 7.20 -17.46 -10.21
C GLN A 85 7.95 -16.99 -8.97
N GLU A 86 8.91 -17.76 -8.49
CA GLU A 86 9.70 -17.37 -7.31
C GLU A 86 10.53 -16.11 -7.58
N GLU A 87 11.17 -16.00 -8.76
CA GLU A 87 11.89 -14.78 -9.13
C GLU A 87 11.00 -13.54 -9.12
N LEU A 88 9.80 -13.61 -9.68
CA LEU A 88 8.84 -12.51 -9.68
C LEU A 88 8.33 -12.19 -8.27
N MET A 89 8.08 -13.21 -7.45
CA MET A 89 7.69 -13.02 -6.07
C MET A 89 8.77 -12.32 -5.23
N GLN A 90 10.05 -12.62 -5.47
CA GLN A 90 11.15 -11.97 -4.76
C GLN A 90 11.25 -10.48 -5.09
N GLU A 91 10.83 -10.03 -6.27
CA GLU A 91 10.79 -8.60 -6.59
C GLU A 91 9.81 -7.81 -5.68
N TYR A 92 8.73 -8.42 -5.18
CA TYR A 92 7.86 -7.78 -4.18
C TYR A 92 8.54 -7.48 -2.84
N LEU A 93 9.70 -8.07 -2.58
CA LEU A 93 10.53 -7.77 -1.41
C LEU A 93 11.52 -6.63 -1.67
N ARG A 94 11.63 -6.16 -2.93
CA ARG A 94 12.63 -5.17 -3.38
C ARG A 94 12.03 -4.08 -4.25
N LEU A 95 10.74 -3.80 -4.07
CA LEU A 95 10.06 -2.76 -4.84
C LEU A 95 10.78 -1.43 -4.73
N GLU A 96 10.81 -0.69 -5.81
CA GLU A 96 11.36 0.65 -5.83
C GLU A 96 10.54 1.60 -4.97
N VAL A 97 11.22 2.50 -4.28
CA VAL A 97 10.57 3.60 -3.57
C VAL A 97 10.26 4.73 -4.55
N TYR A 98 9.07 5.33 -4.43
CA TYR A 98 8.76 6.48 -5.27
C TYR A 98 9.72 7.66 -4.98
N PRO A 99 10.16 8.41 -6.01
CA PRO A 99 11.21 9.43 -5.87
C PRO A 99 10.90 10.55 -4.87
N ASP A 100 9.62 10.86 -4.65
CA ASP A 100 9.17 11.91 -3.73
C ASP A 100 9.11 11.46 -2.26
N VAL A 101 9.27 10.14 -1.99
CA VAL A 101 9.10 9.58 -0.65
C VAL A 101 10.20 9.99 0.33
N PRO A 102 11.51 9.81 0.04
CA PRO A 102 12.54 10.13 1.02
C PRO A 102 12.47 11.59 1.50
N LEU A 103 12.48 12.53 0.55
CA LEU A 103 12.40 13.95 0.87
C LEU A 103 11.05 14.35 1.48
N GLY A 104 9.95 13.70 1.07
CA GLY A 104 8.63 13.95 1.64
C GLY A 104 8.55 13.57 3.11
N LEU A 105 9.11 12.42 3.50
CA LEU A 105 9.15 11.96 4.90
C LEU A 105 10.07 12.83 5.76
N GLU A 106 11.23 13.24 5.26
CA GLU A 106 12.16 14.14 5.96
C GLU A 106 11.53 15.50 6.31
N ARG A 107 10.58 15.98 5.51
CA ARG A 107 9.85 17.23 5.74
C ARG A 107 8.75 17.14 6.79
N LEU A 108 8.57 15.98 7.42
CA LEU A 108 7.61 15.74 8.50
C LEU A 108 8.32 15.60 9.87
N PRO A 109 9.16 16.55 10.30
CA PRO A 109 9.90 16.47 11.55
C PRO A 109 8.93 16.52 12.74
N ASN A 110 9.32 15.90 13.85
CA ASN A 110 8.57 15.86 15.10
C ASN A 110 7.21 15.15 15.04
N GLN A 111 6.90 14.44 13.96
CA GLN A 111 5.69 13.64 13.81
C GLN A 111 6.04 12.15 13.90
N ARG A 112 5.15 11.36 14.51
CA ARG A 112 5.27 9.90 14.43
C ARG A 112 4.81 9.44 13.06
N LEU A 113 5.69 8.77 12.32
CA LEU A 113 5.36 8.18 11.03
C LEU A 113 5.11 6.69 11.24
N ALA A 114 4.08 6.14 10.62
CA ALA A 114 3.78 4.73 10.65
C ALA A 114 3.31 4.24 9.28
N ILE A 115 3.54 2.96 9.02
CA ILE A 115 2.97 2.25 7.87
C ILE A 115 1.77 1.43 8.36
N LEU A 116 0.69 1.41 7.60
CA LEU A 116 -0.44 0.49 7.76
C LEU A 116 -0.74 -0.15 6.40
N SER A 117 -0.50 -1.46 6.27
CA SER A 117 -0.48 -2.12 4.96
C SER A 117 -1.15 -3.49 4.95
N ASN A 118 -1.60 -3.89 3.76
CA ASN A 118 -2.06 -5.25 3.46
C ASN A 118 -0.90 -6.27 3.43
N GLY A 119 0.36 -5.83 3.31
CA GLY A 119 1.53 -6.70 3.28
C GLY A 119 1.76 -7.48 4.56
N THR A 120 2.37 -8.66 4.45
CA THR A 120 2.81 -9.43 5.64
C THR A 120 3.94 -8.70 6.37
N PRO A 121 4.17 -8.97 7.66
CA PRO A 121 5.29 -8.38 8.39
C PRO A 121 6.64 -8.62 7.70
N LYS A 122 6.85 -9.83 7.13
CA LYS A 122 8.08 -10.18 6.41
C LYS A 122 8.24 -9.35 5.12
N MET A 123 7.17 -9.20 4.33
CA MET A 123 7.21 -8.40 3.10
C MET A 123 7.51 -6.94 3.42
N LEU A 124 6.85 -6.39 4.44
CA LEU A 124 7.02 -4.99 4.83
C LEU A 124 8.41 -4.72 5.38
N ALA A 125 8.94 -5.60 6.23
CA ALA A 125 10.30 -5.48 6.73
C ALA A 125 11.32 -5.47 5.58
N ALA A 126 11.20 -6.41 4.63
CA ALA A 126 12.11 -6.50 3.51
C ALA A 126 12.09 -5.27 2.61
N VAL A 127 10.90 -4.77 2.22
CA VAL A 127 10.80 -3.60 1.33
C VAL A 127 11.23 -2.31 2.01
N VAL A 128 10.94 -2.14 3.31
CA VAL A 128 11.37 -0.96 4.09
C VAL A 128 12.89 -0.96 4.30
N GLU A 129 13.48 -2.13 4.56
CA GLU A 129 14.93 -2.31 4.66
C GLU A 129 15.63 -2.03 3.33
N HIS A 130 15.12 -2.62 2.23
CA HIS A 130 15.65 -2.41 0.89
C HIS A 130 15.66 -0.93 0.49
N ALA A 131 14.62 -0.20 0.85
CA ALA A 131 14.49 1.24 0.60
C ALA A 131 15.33 2.12 1.54
N GLY A 132 16.01 1.57 2.54
CA GLY A 132 16.77 2.32 3.53
C GLY A 132 15.90 3.16 4.50
N LEU A 133 14.61 2.81 4.64
CA LEU A 133 13.62 3.60 5.40
C LEU A 133 13.35 3.07 6.82
N MET A 134 14.15 2.13 7.32
CA MET A 134 13.94 1.50 8.63
C MET A 134 13.82 2.51 9.78
N GLN A 135 14.59 3.60 9.74
CA GLN A 135 14.62 4.60 10.80
C GLN A 135 13.53 5.68 10.65
N ALA A 136 12.83 5.70 9.52
CA ALA A 136 11.81 6.71 9.25
C ALA A 136 10.49 6.43 9.99
N PHE A 137 10.19 5.18 10.29
CA PHE A 137 8.89 4.78 10.82
C PHE A 137 8.97 4.30 12.27
N ALA A 138 8.15 4.90 13.13
CA ALA A 138 7.96 4.46 14.51
C ALA A 138 7.20 3.11 14.60
N ALA A 139 6.46 2.75 13.55
CA ALA A 139 5.70 1.50 13.46
C ALA A 139 5.46 1.07 12.01
N VAL A 140 5.48 -0.25 11.80
CA VAL A 140 5.07 -0.89 10.54
C VAL A 140 3.99 -1.92 10.88
N LEU A 141 2.74 -1.59 10.53
CA LEU A 141 1.56 -2.35 10.93
C LEU A 141 1.04 -3.18 9.75
N SER A 142 0.85 -4.47 9.98
CA SER A 142 0.31 -5.42 9.02
C SER A 142 -1.13 -5.81 9.35
N VAL A 143 -1.94 -6.02 8.32
CA VAL A 143 -3.30 -6.58 8.45
C VAL A 143 -3.31 -8.02 9.00
N ASP A 144 -2.17 -8.72 8.99
CA ASP A 144 -2.06 -10.07 9.54
C ASP A 144 -2.53 -10.15 11.00
N GLU A 145 -2.38 -9.04 11.75
CA GLU A 145 -2.82 -8.96 13.15
C GLU A 145 -4.34 -9.12 13.30
N VAL A 146 -5.11 -8.66 12.33
CA VAL A 146 -6.59 -8.71 12.36
C VAL A 146 -7.19 -9.69 11.35
N ARG A 147 -6.34 -10.35 10.55
CA ARG A 147 -6.71 -11.38 9.57
C ARG A 147 -7.86 -10.97 8.65
N THR A 148 -7.81 -9.72 8.20
CA THR A 148 -8.69 -9.16 7.16
C THR A 148 -7.93 -8.08 6.40
N TYR A 149 -8.51 -7.53 5.35
CA TYR A 149 -7.86 -6.57 4.46
C TYR A 149 -8.53 -5.20 4.51
N LYS A 150 -7.78 -4.14 4.19
CA LYS A 150 -8.36 -2.85 3.84
C LYS A 150 -9.40 -3.04 2.70
N PRO A 151 -10.51 -2.31 2.71
CA PRO A 151 -10.85 -1.18 3.58
C PRO A 151 -11.65 -1.57 4.84
N ASN A 152 -11.52 -2.77 5.39
CA ASN A 152 -12.22 -3.16 6.61
C ASN A 152 -11.82 -2.24 7.78
N PRO A 153 -12.78 -1.68 8.55
CA PRO A 153 -12.51 -0.77 9.68
C PRO A 153 -11.57 -1.33 10.75
N ALA A 154 -11.56 -2.65 10.96
CA ALA A 154 -10.66 -3.31 11.91
C ALA A 154 -9.18 -3.07 11.60
N VAL A 155 -8.84 -2.88 10.31
CA VAL A 155 -7.47 -2.59 9.89
C VAL A 155 -7.05 -1.19 10.34
N TYR A 156 -7.88 -0.17 10.12
CA TYR A 156 -7.57 1.21 10.53
C TYR A 156 -7.54 1.36 12.06
N GLN A 157 -8.30 0.51 12.77
CA GLN A 157 -8.27 0.47 14.24
C GLN A 157 -6.89 0.10 14.80
N LEU A 158 -6.06 -0.66 14.06
CA LEU A 158 -4.69 -0.99 14.44
C LEU A 158 -3.84 0.27 14.67
N ALA A 159 -3.96 1.27 13.80
CA ALA A 159 -3.22 2.51 13.94
C ALA A 159 -3.59 3.26 15.23
N LEU A 160 -4.88 3.29 15.60
CA LEU A 160 -5.32 3.90 16.85
C LEU A 160 -4.76 3.17 18.07
N LYS A 161 -4.87 1.83 18.06
CA LYS A 161 -4.40 0.97 19.14
C LYS A 161 -2.90 1.12 19.37
N PHE A 162 -2.12 1.02 18.28
CA PHE A 162 -0.67 1.05 18.35
C PHE A 162 -0.13 2.44 18.71
N LEU A 163 -0.65 3.49 18.07
CA LEU A 163 -0.19 4.85 18.30
C LEU A 163 -0.74 5.45 19.59
N ASN A 164 -1.79 4.87 20.18
CA ASN A 164 -2.53 5.39 21.33
C ASN A 164 -2.97 6.85 21.10
N LEU A 165 -3.60 7.10 19.96
CA LEU A 165 -4.06 8.42 19.53
C LEU A 165 -5.55 8.39 19.16
N LYS A 166 -6.18 9.57 19.16
CA LYS A 166 -7.53 9.76 18.63
C LYS A 166 -7.47 9.90 17.10
N LYS A 167 -8.56 9.55 16.40
CA LYS A 167 -8.68 9.68 14.94
C LYS A 167 -8.29 11.08 14.44
N SER A 168 -8.74 12.13 15.13
CA SER A 168 -8.46 13.52 14.76
C SER A 168 -6.98 13.93 14.84
N GLN A 169 -6.15 13.15 15.57
CA GLN A 169 -4.71 13.39 15.73
C GLN A 169 -3.85 12.65 14.70
N ILE A 170 -4.47 11.79 13.88
CA ILE A 170 -3.83 11.03 12.83
C ILE A 170 -4.23 11.60 11.47
N ARG A 171 -3.29 11.66 10.54
CA ARG A 171 -3.53 11.87 9.12
C ARG A 171 -3.18 10.58 8.39
N PHE A 172 -4.07 10.12 7.52
CA PHE A 172 -3.85 8.94 6.70
C PHE A 172 -3.52 9.35 5.27
N VAL A 173 -2.58 8.66 4.63
CA VAL A 173 -2.14 8.95 3.26
C VAL A 173 -2.11 7.67 2.45
N SER A 174 -2.79 7.66 1.32
CA SER A 174 -2.73 6.58 0.34
C SER A 174 -2.85 7.10 -1.09
N SER A 175 -2.13 6.49 -2.02
CA SER A 175 -2.34 6.72 -3.47
C SER A 175 -3.49 5.90 -4.02
N ASN A 176 -3.90 4.85 -3.31
CA ASN A 176 -5.05 4.04 -3.68
C ASN A 176 -6.32 4.74 -3.23
N TYR A 177 -7.16 5.22 -4.17
CA TYR A 177 -8.37 5.97 -3.81
C TYR A 177 -9.30 5.16 -2.90
N TRP A 178 -9.51 3.88 -3.20
CA TRP A 178 -10.34 2.98 -2.39
C TRP A 178 -9.88 2.87 -0.92
N ASP A 179 -8.56 2.92 -0.67
CA ASP A 179 -7.99 2.90 0.68
C ASP A 179 -8.15 4.25 1.37
N THR A 180 -7.96 5.35 0.64
CA THR A 180 -8.24 6.72 1.12
C THR A 180 -9.73 6.85 1.50
N ALA A 181 -10.64 6.36 0.65
CA ALA A 181 -12.07 6.34 0.89
C ALA A 181 -12.41 5.50 2.13
N GLY A 182 -11.82 4.31 2.27
CA GLY A 182 -12.00 3.45 3.43
C GLY A 182 -11.52 4.10 4.73
N ALA A 183 -10.35 4.76 4.71
CA ALA A 183 -9.81 5.48 5.86
C ALA A 183 -10.69 6.69 6.22
N ALA A 184 -11.21 7.42 5.24
CA ALA A 184 -12.15 8.53 5.45
C ALA A 184 -13.47 8.03 6.04
N ALA A 185 -14.04 6.94 5.53
CA ALA A 185 -15.23 6.30 6.07
C ALA A 185 -15.04 5.81 7.52
N PHE A 186 -13.84 5.33 7.86
CA PHE A 186 -13.46 5.01 9.24
C PHE A 186 -13.39 6.25 10.14
N GLY A 187 -13.21 7.44 9.57
CA GLY A 187 -13.15 8.73 10.26
C GLY A 187 -11.75 9.29 10.47
N PHE A 188 -10.77 8.84 9.70
CA PHE A 188 -9.49 9.55 9.60
C PHE A 188 -9.62 10.74 8.64
N PRO A 189 -8.97 11.89 8.94
CA PRO A 189 -8.62 12.86 7.92
C PRO A 189 -7.63 12.21 6.93
N ALA A 190 -8.17 11.72 5.80
CA ALA A 190 -7.41 10.97 4.81
C ALA A 190 -7.05 11.86 3.61
N PHE A 191 -5.82 11.74 3.13
CA PHE A 191 -5.29 12.46 1.98
C PHE A 191 -5.03 11.49 0.84
N TRP A 192 -5.55 11.84 -0.32
CA TRP A 192 -5.28 11.08 -1.53
C TRP A 192 -4.03 11.60 -2.22
N LEU A 193 -3.00 10.75 -2.32
CA LEU A 193 -1.76 11.03 -3.03
C LEU A 193 -1.93 10.66 -4.51
N ASN A 194 -2.44 11.60 -5.29
CA ASN A 194 -2.80 11.42 -6.70
C ASN A 194 -1.66 11.84 -7.64
N ARG A 195 -0.57 11.09 -7.68
CA ARG A 195 0.59 11.39 -8.56
C ARG A 195 0.23 11.39 -10.04
N SER A 196 -0.68 10.51 -10.45
CA SER A 196 -1.06 10.30 -11.86
C SER A 196 -2.17 11.24 -12.34
N LYS A 197 -2.71 12.11 -11.47
CA LYS A 197 -3.89 12.95 -11.76
C LYS A 197 -5.09 12.12 -12.24
N ALA A 198 -5.26 10.93 -11.65
CA ALA A 198 -6.38 10.04 -11.94
C ALA A 198 -7.72 10.67 -11.52
N ILE A 199 -8.79 10.21 -12.13
CA ILE A 199 -10.16 10.55 -11.74
C ILE A 199 -10.47 9.80 -10.44
N PRO A 200 -11.08 10.45 -9.41
CA PRO A 200 -11.49 9.78 -8.19
C PRO A 200 -12.58 8.74 -8.45
N ASP A 201 -12.56 7.65 -7.69
CA ASP A 201 -13.63 6.66 -7.70
C ASP A 201 -14.88 7.22 -6.98
N GLU A 202 -16.07 6.84 -7.45
CA GLU A 202 -17.37 7.23 -6.87
C GLU A 202 -17.77 6.30 -5.71
N LEU A 203 -17.03 6.39 -4.57
CA LEU A 203 -17.23 5.52 -3.41
C LEU A 203 -18.01 6.19 -2.27
N GLY A 204 -18.64 7.34 -2.51
CA GLY A 204 -19.50 8.03 -1.54
C GLY A 204 -18.76 8.66 -0.36
N THR A 205 -17.43 8.69 -0.39
CA THR A 205 -16.58 9.38 0.61
C THR A 205 -15.58 10.27 -0.10
N VAL A 206 -15.31 11.43 0.49
CA VAL A 206 -14.38 12.42 -0.06
C VAL A 206 -13.14 12.49 0.85
N PRO A 207 -11.92 12.48 0.28
CA PRO A 207 -10.71 12.70 1.08
C PRO A 207 -10.70 14.10 1.68
N ALA A 208 -10.00 14.26 2.82
CA ALA A 208 -9.78 15.55 3.46
C ALA A 208 -8.91 16.50 2.62
N GLY A 209 -8.13 15.94 1.70
CA GLY A 209 -7.34 16.68 0.73
C GLY A 209 -6.75 15.77 -0.34
N VAL A 210 -6.35 16.38 -1.45
CA VAL A 210 -5.65 15.73 -2.56
C VAL A 210 -4.29 16.37 -2.70
N ILE A 211 -3.25 15.56 -2.78
CA ILE A 211 -1.86 15.98 -3.01
C ILE A 211 -1.29 15.21 -4.20
N THR A 212 -0.31 15.76 -4.87
CA THR A 212 0.35 15.12 -6.03
C THR A 212 1.76 14.62 -5.69
N SER A 213 2.29 15.01 -4.54
CA SER A 213 3.60 14.62 -4.02
C SER A 213 3.58 14.60 -2.50
N LEU A 214 4.34 13.70 -1.87
CA LEU A 214 4.51 13.69 -0.41
C LEU A 214 5.14 14.98 0.12
N GLY A 215 5.90 15.70 -0.69
CA GLY A 215 6.47 16.98 -0.30
C GLY A 215 5.45 18.05 0.09
N GLU A 216 4.21 17.95 -0.41
CA GLU A 216 3.12 18.88 -0.09
C GLU A 216 2.57 18.71 1.33
N LEU A 217 2.80 17.55 1.97
CA LEU A 217 2.34 17.30 3.33
C LEU A 217 2.88 18.30 4.36
N ALA A 218 4.09 18.82 4.14
CA ALA A 218 4.71 19.81 5.01
C ALA A 218 3.93 21.13 5.12
N GLY A 219 3.08 21.45 4.16
CA GLY A 219 2.23 22.64 4.16
C GLY A 219 0.86 22.45 4.81
N LEU A 220 0.56 21.27 5.35
CA LEU A 220 -0.76 20.91 5.90
C LEU A 220 -0.82 20.92 7.44
N PHE A 221 0.11 21.60 8.11
CA PHE A 221 0.18 21.75 9.58
C PHE A 221 -0.68 22.88 10.11
#